data_68eca6c5306a8a6ee46d441672328d28
#
_entry.id   68eca6c5306a8a6ee46d441672328d28
#
_cell.length_a   1.000
_cell.length_b   1.000
_cell.length_c   1.000
_cell.angle_alpha   90.00
_cell.angle_beta   90.00
_cell.angle_gamma   90.00
#
_symmetry.space_group_name_H-M   'P 1'
#
loop_
_entity.id
_entity.type
_entity.pdbx_description
1 polymer ?
#
loop_
_entity_poly.entity_id
_entity_poly.type
_entity_poly.pdbx_seq_one_letter_code
_entity_poly.pdbx_strand_id
1 'polypeptide(L)'
;PRPRLWKPFVLAASYVFYGYADARFVLLLVASTLLNQAAARALHRWRDRRILVAAIVCDLGLLGWFKYYGFFALSVDHALADVGLGAPLPLLQVALPVGISFFTFQAISYVVDVHRGTAAPSSLLDFAVYEAFFPHLVAGPIVRASEFLPQLTSPRDPRRVPLARAAFLVLGGLGKKVVLADVLAARLVDPVFDAPGQHSSLEILVAVYGYAVQIYCDFSAYSDIAIGIALLLGFRFPDNFDRPYASGSLQEFWRRWHMTLSRWLRDHVYLPLGGSRRGRRRTAANLLATMTLGGLWHGASWTFVLWGTLHGTALALERHLRSRRGARAEPLTVAAEAATARITGPSPVLPRPRVDGGDGDGPVLTATGPPVAIAPSPATVLAEGPPSGVGSPSVRAGASPMARRWVARLAVFHFVCATWVLFRAPDLGTAGRVFARLVSAPGPAPLVTPTVMLAILAGLATAAVPRSWWATVQAGFARLHPAAQIALLTVGVMVIYAVVGQHEVAPFIYFRF
;
A
#
# COMPACT_ATOMS: atom_id res chain seq x y z
N PRO A 1 14.47 27.04 12.15
CA PRO A 1 13.10 27.49 12.47
C PRO A 1 12.91 27.39 13.97
N ARG A 2 12.24 28.39 14.54
CA ARG A 2 11.90 28.36 15.97
C ARG A 2 11.09 27.07 16.25
N PRO A 3 11.43 26.28 17.28
CA PRO A 3 10.80 24.95 17.51
C PRO A 3 9.26 24.98 17.59
N ARG A 4 8.67 26.13 17.88
CA ARG A 4 7.22 26.32 18.03
C ARG A 4 6.48 26.58 16.70
N LEU A 5 7.16 26.99 15.61
CA LEU A 5 6.52 27.40 14.36
C LEU A 5 6.56 26.34 13.26
N TRP A 6 7.29 25.24 13.44
CA TRP A 6 7.44 24.26 12.38
C TRP A 6 6.13 23.51 12.04
N LYS A 7 5.30 23.19 13.05
CA LYS A 7 4.00 22.52 12.81
C LYS A 7 3.03 23.41 12.01
N PRO A 8 2.78 24.68 12.42
CA PRO A 8 1.99 25.61 11.59
C PRO A 8 2.57 25.81 10.20
N PHE A 9 3.90 25.89 10.06
CA PHE A 9 4.55 26.02 8.75
C PHE A 9 4.28 24.80 7.86
N VAL A 10 4.48 23.58 8.36
CA VAL A 10 4.21 22.34 7.60
C VAL A 10 2.73 22.22 7.24
N LEU A 11 1.82 22.59 8.15
CA LEU A 11 0.39 22.61 7.86
C LEU A 11 0.04 23.61 6.75
N ALA A 12 0.56 24.83 6.84
CA ALA A 12 0.34 25.85 5.81
C ALA A 12 0.90 25.41 4.46
N ALA A 13 2.12 24.87 4.43
CA ALA A 13 2.72 24.32 3.21
C ALA A 13 1.88 23.16 2.61
N SER A 14 1.34 22.29 3.45
CA SER A 14 0.46 21.21 3.02
C SER A 14 -0.86 21.73 2.44
N TYR A 15 -1.46 22.73 3.05
CA TYR A 15 -2.68 23.36 2.51
C TYR A 15 -2.42 24.11 1.20
N VAL A 16 -1.28 24.80 1.06
CA VAL A 16 -0.87 25.43 -0.22
C VAL A 16 -0.68 24.35 -1.29
N PHE A 17 0.04 23.26 -0.97
CA PHE A 17 0.23 22.15 -1.89
C PHE A 17 -1.11 21.54 -2.34
N TYR A 18 -2.03 21.28 -1.41
CA TYR A 18 -3.32 20.68 -1.72
C TYR A 18 -4.24 21.64 -2.47
N GLY A 19 -4.26 22.91 -2.06
CA GLY A 19 -5.07 23.96 -2.67
C GLY A 19 -4.58 24.40 -4.06
N TYR A 20 -3.37 24.02 -4.47
CA TYR A 20 -2.87 24.27 -5.82
C TYR A 20 -3.71 23.56 -6.90
N ALA A 21 -4.22 22.37 -6.59
CA ALA A 21 -5.13 21.65 -7.48
C ALA A 21 -6.54 22.29 -7.50
N ASP A 22 -7.12 22.55 -6.34
CA ASP A 22 -8.38 23.29 -6.15
C ASP A 22 -8.50 23.75 -4.70
N ALA A 23 -8.48 25.08 -4.51
CA ALA A 23 -8.56 25.71 -3.18
C ALA A 23 -9.83 25.34 -2.40
N ARG A 24 -10.95 25.03 -3.08
CA ARG A 24 -12.21 24.62 -2.43
C ARG A 24 -12.05 23.33 -1.64
N PHE A 25 -11.19 22.42 -2.08
CA PHE A 25 -10.96 21.14 -1.40
C PHE A 25 -10.17 21.28 -0.09
N VAL A 26 -9.45 22.40 0.10
CA VAL A 26 -8.85 22.70 1.42
C VAL A 26 -9.93 22.86 2.49
N LEU A 27 -11.07 23.49 2.16
CA LEU A 27 -12.19 23.63 3.10
C LEU A 27 -12.77 22.25 3.48
N LEU A 28 -12.85 21.34 2.51
CA LEU A 28 -13.28 19.97 2.76
C LEU A 28 -12.34 19.22 3.72
N LEU A 29 -11.03 19.35 3.50
CA LEU A 29 -10.02 18.76 4.37
C LEU A 29 -10.07 19.36 5.78
N VAL A 30 -10.25 20.69 5.91
CA VAL A 30 -10.44 21.35 7.20
C VAL A 30 -11.72 20.86 7.89
N ALA A 31 -12.82 20.72 7.14
CA ALA A 31 -14.08 20.20 7.70
C ALA A 31 -13.92 18.75 8.20
N SER A 32 -13.25 17.87 7.44
CA SER A 32 -12.88 16.50 7.88
C SER A 32 -12.06 16.53 9.17
N THR A 33 -11.02 17.37 9.21
CA THR A 33 -10.17 17.55 10.40
C THR A 33 -11.00 17.94 11.64
N LEU A 34 -11.86 18.93 11.51
CA LEU A 34 -12.69 19.41 12.64
C LEU A 34 -13.68 18.36 13.10
N LEU A 35 -14.37 17.70 12.16
CA LEU A 35 -15.34 16.63 12.44
C LEU A 35 -14.67 15.48 13.22
N ASN A 36 -13.57 14.95 12.69
CA ASN A 36 -12.91 13.79 13.27
C ASN A 36 -12.20 14.10 14.59
N GLN A 37 -11.66 15.32 14.74
CA GLN A 37 -11.12 15.77 16.02
C GLN A 37 -12.20 15.95 17.09
N ALA A 38 -13.37 16.48 16.73
CA ALA A 38 -14.51 16.58 17.64
C ALA A 38 -15.03 15.18 18.04
N ALA A 39 -15.18 14.29 17.07
CA ALA A 39 -15.57 12.90 17.31
C ALA A 39 -14.56 12.17 18.21
N ALA A 40 -13.25 12.31 17.97
CA ALA A 40 -12.23 11.69 18.80
C ALA A 40 -12.27 12.19 20.27
N ARG A 41 -12.46 13.49 20.50
CA ARG A 41 -12.63 14.05 21.84
C ARG A 41 -13.89 13.53 22.54
N ALA A 42 -15.00 13.48 21.80
CA ALA A 42 -16.27 12.95 22.29
C ALA A 42 -16.15 11.46 22.64
N LEU A 43 -15.53 10.66 21.78
CA LEU A 43 -15.26 9.22 22.01
C LEU A 43 -14.37 9.00 23.22
N HIS A 44 -13.37 9.84 23.44
CA HIS A 44 -12.49 9.74 24.60
C HIS A 44 -13.24 10.00 25.90
N ARG A 45 -14.18 10.99 25.89
CA ARG A 45 -14.96 11.40 27.06
C ARG A 45 -16.10 10.42 27.37
N TRP A 46 -16.88 10.04 26.36
CA TRP A 46 -18.14 9.30 26.57
C TRP A 46 -18.06 7.82 26.20
N ARG A 47 -17.07 7.42 25.39
CA ARG A 47 -16.87 6.04 24.88
C ARG A 47 -18.12 5.42 24.23
N ASP A 48 -19.02 6.26 23.73
CA ASP A 48 -20.26 5.82 23.09
C ASP A 48 -20.00 5.37 21.65
N ARG A 49 -20.38 4.12 21.35
CA ARG A 49 -20.28 3.54 20.00
C ARG A 49 -21.09 4.30 18.96
N ARG A 50 -22.15 5.01 19.36
CA ARG A 50 -22.97 5.80 18.43
C ARG A 50 -22.17 6.94 17.82
N ILE A 51 -21.31 7.59 18.60
CA ILE A 51 -20.40 8.64 18.11
C ILE A 51 -19.43 8.07 17.08
N LEU A 52 -18.86 6.87 17.33
CA LEU A 52 -17.99 6.20 16.36
C LEU A 52 -18.73 5.92 15.05
N VAL A 53 -19.94 5.35 15.13
CA VAL A 53 -20.74 5.04 13.95
C VAL A 53 -21.10 6.32 13.20
N ALA A 54 -21.51 7.38 13.89
CA ALA A 54 -21.83 8.67 13.27
C ALA A 54 -20.62 9.25 12.53
N ALA A 55 -19.43 9.26 13.14
CA ALA A 55 -18.20 9.73 12.49
C ALA A 55 -17.88 8.92 11.23
N ILE A 56 -17.90 7.58 11.32
CA ILE A 56 -17.65 6.71 10.16
C ILE A 56 -18.70 6.93 9.05
N VAL A 57 -19.98 7.10 9.41
CA VAL A 57 -21.05 7.36 8.43
C VAL A 57 -20.86 8.72 7.77
N CYS A 58 -20.44 9.75 8.50
CA CYS A 58 -20.12 11.05 7.91
C CYS A 58 -18.93 10.95 6.95
N ASP A 59 -17.84 10.30 7.34
CA ASP A 59 -16.65 10.13 6.50
C ASP A 59 -16.94 9.32 5.23
N LEU A 60 -17.66 8.19 5.37
CA LEU A 60 -18.07 7.36 4.24
C LEU A 60 -19.16 8.03 3.39
N GLY A 61 -20.05 8.82 4.00
CA GLY A 61 -21.06 9.61 3.30
C GLY A 61 -20.41 10.67 2.42
N LEU A 62 -19.40 11.36 2.95
CA LEU A 62 -18.60 12.33 2.20
C LEU A 62 -17.87 11.67 1.02
N LEU A 63 -17.18 10.55 1.27
CA LEU A 63 -16.56 9.75 0.22
C LEU A 63 -17.59 9.26 -0.80
N GLY A 64 -18.76 8.81 -0.33
CA GLY A 64 -19.88 8.33 -1.14
C GLY A 64 -20.39 9.40 -2.11
N TRP A 65 -20.57 10.61 -1.60
CA TRP A 65 -21.03 11.74 -2.39
C TRP A 65 -20.05 12.11 -3.51
N PHE A 66 -18.79 12.30 -3.17
CA PHE A 66 -17.82 12.76 -4.16
C PHE A 66 -17.36 11.67 -5.14
N LYS A 67 -17.26 10.42 -4.68
CA LYS A 67 -16.68 9.35 -5.50
C LYS A 67 -17.72 8.44 -6.14
N TYR A 68 -18.83 8.15 -5.48
CA TYR A 68 -19.73 7.08 -5.91
C TYR A 68 -21.10 7.55 -6.38
N TYR A 69 -21.49 8.81 -6.10
CA TYR A 69 -22.80 9.31 -6.50
C TYR A 69 -23.06 9.13 -8.00
N GLY A 70 -22.16 9.64 -8.85
CA GLY A 70 -22.30 9.55 -10.31
C GLY A 70 -22.38 8.11 -10.82
N PHE A 71 -21.56 7.21 -10.26
CA PHE A 71 -21.56 5.79 -10.62
C PHE A 71 -22.90 5.12 -10.31
N PHE A 72 -23.44 5.33 -9.12
CA PHE A 72 -24.72 4.72 -8.75
C PHE A 72 -25.89 5.37 -9.49
N ALA A 73 -25.88 6.69 -9.67
CA ALA A 73 -26.91 7.40 -10.42
C ALA A 73 -26.99 6.89 -11.88
N LEU A 74 -25.84 6.77 -12.57
CA LEU A 74 -25.79 6.21 -13.93
C LEU A 74 -26.19 4.72 -13.96
N SER A 75 -25.77 3.92 -12.99
CA SER A 75 -26.14 2.50 -12.93
C SER A 75 -27.63 2.30 -12.72
N VAL A 76 -28.27 3.14 -11.88
CA VAL A 76 -29.73 3.13 -11.67
C VAL A 76 -30.45 3.61 -12.92
N ASP A 77 -29.97 4.69 -13.56
CA ASP A 77 -30.53 5.23 -14.78
C ASP A 77 -30.58 4.18 -15.90
N HIS A 78 -29.46 3.52 -16.18
CA HIS A 78 -29.39 2.45 -17.16
C HIS A 78 -30.36 1.29 -16.83
N ALA A 79 -30.37 0.84 -15.55
CA ALA A 79 -31.24 -0.25 -15.14
C ALA A 79 -32.74 0.10 -15.26
N LEU A 80 -33.12 1.34 -15.06
CA LEU A 80 -34.49 1.82 -15.23
C LEU A 80 -34.85 2.02 -16.69
N ALA A 81 -33.92 2.52 -17.50
CA ALA A 81 -34.08 2.63 -18.96
C ALA A 81 -34.33 1.27 -19.60
N ASP A 82 -33.60 0.22 -19.17
CA ASP A 82 -33.77 -1.16 -19.64
C ASP A 82 -35.18 -1.73 -19.39
N VAL A 83 -35.90 -1.21 -18.40
CA VAL A 83 -37.30 -1.58 -18.09
C VAL A 83 -38.32 -0.53 -18.51
N GLY A 84 -37.92 0.46 -19.32
CA GLY A 84 -38.79 1.50 -19.90
C GLY A 84 -39.19 2.63 -18.94
N LEU A 85 -38.49 2.78 -17.80
CA LEU A 85 -38.70 3.86 -16.84
C LEU A 85 -37.70 5.00 -17.10
N GLY A 86 -38.15 6.25 -16.98
CA GLY A 86 -37.30 7.43 -17.17
C GLY A 86 -36.28 7.62 -16.03
N ALA A 87 -35.26 8.42 -16.30
CA ALA A 87 -34.18 8.73 -15.34
C ALA A 87 -34.69 9.55 -14.15
N PRO A 88 -34.68 9.02 -12.91
CA PRO A 88 -35.21 9.73 -11.75
C PRO A 88 -34.16 10.57 -11.02
N LEU A 89 -32.85 10.38 -11.31
CA LEU A 89 -31.77 11.00 -10.55
C LEU A 89 -31.03 12.05 -11.40
N PRO A 90 -30.79 13.26 -10.87
CA PRO A 90 -30.02 14.27 -11.58
C PRO A 90 -28.55 13.81 -11.69
N LEU A 91 -28.01 13.82 -12.89
CA LEU A 91 -26.58 13.56 -13.14
C LEU A 91 -25.76 14.79 -12.78
N LEU A 92 -25.32 14.86 -11.53
CA LEU A 92 -24.46 15.94 -11.05
C LEU A 92 -23.01 15.64 -11.40
N GLN A 93 -22.34 16.58 -12.06
CA GLN A 93 -20.90 16.52 -12.27
C GLN A 93 -20.18 16.97 -10.98
N VAL A 94 -19.87 16.01 -10.12
CA VAL A 94 -19.16 16.27 -8.87
C VAL A 94 -17.66 16.09 -9.11
N ALA A 95 -16.88 17.19 -9.00
CA ALA A 95 -15.43 17.09 -9.11
C ALA A 95 -14.88 16.28 -7.94
N LEU A 96 -14.09 15.23 -8.26
CA LEU A 96 -13.50 14.35 -7.24
C LEU A 96 -12.30 15.04 -6.55
N PRO A 97 -12.35 15.29 -5.23
CA PRO A 97 -11.21 15.83 -4.50
C PRO A 97 -10.05 14.84 -4.50
N VAL A 98 -8.89 15.30 -4.96
CA VAL A 98 -7.68 14.49 -4.97
C VAL A 98 -7.36 14.02 -3.54
N GLY A 99 -7.07 12.72 -3.37
CA GLY A 99 -6.71 12.16 -2.06
C GLY A 99 -7.86 11.94 -1.08
N ILE A 100 -9.14 12.21 -1.44
CA ILE A 100 -10.29 12.03 -0.54
C ILE A 100 -10.33 10.62 0.07
N SER A 101 -10.06 9.60 -0.71
CA SER A 101 -10.03 8.20 -0.24
C SER A 101 -8.93 7.95 0.81
N PHE A 102 -7.81 8.67 0.72
CA PHE A 102 -6.68 8.52 1.63
C PHE A 102 -6.93 9.19 2.97
N PHE A 103 -7.29 10.48 2.98
CA PHE A 103 -7.54 11.18 4.23
C PHE A 103 -8.80 10.64 4.95
N THR A 104 -9.84 10.20 4.23
CA THR A 104 -10.99 9.49 4.83
C THR A 104 -10.53 8.23 5.58
N PHE A 105 -9.65 7.41 5.00
CA PHE A 105 -9.15 6.22 5.68
C PHE A 105 -8.25 6.55 6.87
N GLN A 106 -7.50 7.64 6.80
CA GLN A 106 -6.70 8.13 7.93
C GLN A 106 -7.58 8.63 9.07
N ALA A 107 -8.62 9.40 8.77
CA ALA A 107 -9.59 9.90 9.73
C ALA A 107 -10.34 8.75 10.43
N ILE A 108 -10.89 7.79 9.66
CA ILE A 108 -11.53 6.60 10.21
C ILE A 108 -10.57 5.82 11.13
N SER A 109 -9.30 5.63 10.72
CA SER A 109 -8.33 4.93 11.57
C SER A 109 -8.14 5.64 12.91
N TYR A 110 -8.05 6.97 12.89
CA TYR A 110 -7.83 7.77 14.09
C TYR A 110 -9.00 7.65 15.07
N VAL A 111 -10.24 7.84 14.63
CA VAL A 111 -11.41 7.74 15.52
C VAL A 111 -11.61 6.32 16.04
N VAL A 112 -11.30 5.29 15.23
CA VAL A 112 -11.34 3.88 15.66
C VAL A 112 -10.25 3.59 16.69
N ASP A 113 -9.03 4.08 16.50
CA ASP A 113 -7.93 3.89 17.45
C ASP A 113 -8.22 4.57 18.79
N VAL A 114 -8.81 5.78 18.77
CA VAL A 114 -9.28 6.46 20.00
C VAL A 114 -10.39 5.68 20.70
N HIS A 115 -11.39 5.20 19.97
CA HIS A 115 -12.48 4.40 20.53
C HIS A 115 -11.96 3.10 21.17
N ARG A 116 -11.00 2.44 20.56
CA ARG A 116 -10.35 1.21 21.09
C ARG A 116 -9.43 1.49 22.28
N GLY A 117 -9.12 2.75 22.57
CA GLY A 117 -8.18 3.14 23.62
C GLY A 117 -6.71 2.89 23.26
N THR A 118 -6.40 2.59 21.98
CA THR A 118 -5.04 2.40 21.48
C THR A 118 -4.33 3.72 21.18
N ALA A 119 -5.09 4.82 21.07
CA ALA A 119 -4.58 6.18 20.96
C ALA A 119 -5.38 7.13 21.84
N ALA A 120 -4.72 8.19 22.36
CA ALA A 120 -5.39 9.33 22.97
C ALA A 120 -5.69 10.40 21.90
N PRO A 121 -6.73 11.25 22.07
CA PRO A 121 -6.93 12.39 21.18
C PRO A 121 -5.71 13.32 21.22
N SER A 122 -5.21 13.65 20.03
CA SER A 122 -4.10 14.59 19.87
C SER A 122 -4.57 16.04 19.96
N SER A 123 -3.65 17.01 19.93
CA SER A 123 -4.02 18.41 19.72
C SER A 123 -4.65 18.59 18.33
N LEU A 124 -5.52 19.60 18.17
CA LEU A 124 -6.10 19.92 16.85
C LEU A 124 -5.01 20.18 15.81
N LEU A 125 -3.94 20.89 16.19
CA LEU A 125 -2.83 21.18 15.30
C LEU A 125 -2.09 19.89 14.88
N ASP A 126 -1.86 18.95 15.81
CA ASP A 126 -1.16 17.71 15.50
C ASP A 126 -2.00 16.81 14.59
N PHE A 127 -3.32 16.75 14.82
CA PHE A 127 -4.21 16.00 13.95
C PHE A 127 -4.33 16.65 12.57
N ALA A 128 -4.44 17.99 12.48
CA ALA A 128 -4.47 18.71 11.21
C ALA A 128 -3.17 18.49 10.41
N VAL A 129 -2.00 18.54 11.08
CA VAL A 129 -0.71 18.20 10.42
C VAL A 129 -0.70 16.77 9.93
N TYR A 130 -1.20 15.82 10.71
CA TYR A 130 -1.25 14.41 10.31
C TYR A 130 -2.13 14.20 9.08
N GLU A 131 -3.37 14.70 9.11
CA GLU A 131 -4.35 14.48 8.04
C GLU A 131 -3.96 15.20 6.73
N ALA A 132 -3.40 16.42 6.86
CA ALA A 132 -3.02 17.25 5.72
C ALA A 132 -1.59 17.04 5.23
N PHE A 133 -0.77 16.20 5.87
CA PHE A 133 0.66 16.10 5.56
C PHE A 133 0.93 15.74 4.10
N PHE A 134 1.40 16.70 3.31
CA PHE A 134 1.45 16.62 1.86
C PHE A 134 2.15 15.39 1.27
N PRO A 135 3.21 14.79 1.88
CA PRO A 135 3.86 13.63 1.28
C PRO A 135 2.96 12.39 1.17
N HIS A 136 1.94 12.24 2.01
CA HIS A 136 1.02 11.10 1.94
C HIS A 136 -0.44 11.48 1.62
N LEU A 137 -0.75 12.77 1.53
CA LEU A 137 -2.12 13.27 1.42
C LEU A 137 -2.83 12.80 0.14
N VAL A 138 -2.12 12.79 -0.96
CA VAL A 138 -2.70 12.55 -2.30
C VAL A 138 -2.66 11.08 -2.67
N ALA A 139 -1.56 10.43 -2.41
CA ALA A 139 -1.31 9.01 -2.62
C ALA A 139 -0.11 8.58 -1.75
N GLY A 140 0.30 7.32 -1.82
CA GLY A 140 1.44 6.84 -1.05
C GLY A 140 1.02 5.88 0.07
N PRO A 141 1.86 5.66 1.08
CA PRO A 141 1.51 4.81 2.20
C PRO A 141 0.35 5.38 3.01
N ILE A 142 -0.67 4.58 3.32
CA ILE A 142 -1.72 4.94 4.29
C ILE A 142 -1.11 4.81 5.69
N VAL A 143 -0.56 5.94 6.17
CA VAL A 143 0.10 6.01 7.49
C VAL A 143 -0.96 6.17 8.57
N ARG A 144 -0.85 5.40 9.67
CA ARG A 144 -1.79 5.49 10.78
C ARG A 144 -1.45 6.63 11.74
N ALA A 145 -2.47 7.14 12.42
CA ALA A 145 -2.28 8.13 13.48
C ALA A 145 -1.31 7.62 14.58
N SER A 146 -1.44 6.36 14.97
CA SER A 146 -0.54 5.69 15.93
C SER A 146 0.92 5.58 15.47
N GLU A 147 1.19 5.61 14.15
CA GLU A 147 2.54 5.58 13.58
C GLU A 147 3.11 7.01 13.39
N PHE A 148 2.26 8.00 13.13
CA PHE A 148 2.67 9.36 12.77
C PHE A 148 2.69 10.33 13.96
N LEU A 149 1.61 10.39 14.75
CA LEU A 149 1.46 11.37 15.83
C LEU A 149 2.60 11.34 16.87
N PRO A 150 3.14 10.17 17.29
CA PRO A 150 4.29 10.14 18.19
C PRO A 150 5.53 10.81 17.60
N GLN A 151 5.68 10.83 16.28
CA GLN A 151 6.80 11.48 15.62
C GLN A 151 6.68 13.01 15.66
N LEU A 152 5.49 13.59 15.87
CA LEU A 152 5.28 15.03 16.00
C LEU A 152 5.77 15.58 17.35
N THR A 153 5.86 14.75 18.36
CA THR A 153 6.30 15.12 19.70
C THR A 153 7.80 14.96 19.91
N SER A 154 8.46 14.15 19.07
CA SER A 154 9.90 13.88 19.16
C SER A 154 10.72 15.03 18.57
N PRO A 155 11.78 15.52 19.25
CA PRO A 155 12.70 16.50 18.68
C PRO A 155 13.34 15.97 17.41
N ARG A 156 13.45 16.81 16.39
CA ARG A 156 14.09 16.46 15.12
C ARG A 156 15.48 17.06 15.06
N ASP A 157 16.45 16.21 14.83
CA ASP A 157 17.81 16.60 14.56
C ASP A 157 18.06 16.53 13.03
N PRO A 158 18.23 17.66 12.34
CA PRO A 158 18.52 17.67 10.90
C PRO A 158 19.78 16.87 10.53
N ARG A 159 20.72 16.73 11.47
CA ARG A 159 21.96 15.98 11.26
C ARG A 159 21.74 14.46 11.21
N ARG A 160 20.59 13.98 11.69
CA ARG A 160 20.22 12.56 11.69
C ARG A 160 19.33 12.16 10.50
N VAL A 161 19.05 13.10 9.58
CA VAL A 161 18.29 12.79 8.37
C VAL A 161 19.15 11.95 7.43
N PRO A 162 18.69 10.77 7.00
CA PRO A 162 19.45 9.90 6.10
C PRO A 162 19.34 10.41 4.65
N LEU A 163 20.03 11.52 4.33
CA LEU A 163 19.94 12.22 3.05
C LEU A 163 20.20 11.30 1.85
N ALA A 164 21.23 10.45 1.92
CA ALA A 164 21.56 9.52 0.84
C ALA A 164 20.39 8.55 0.55
N ARG A 165 19.75 8.02 1.59
CA ARG A 165 18.58 7.14 1.44
C ARG A 165 17.38 7.92 0.87
N ALA A 166 17.13 9.12 1.36
CA ALA A 166 16.04 9.95 0.89
C ALA A 166 16.20 10.31 -0.60
N ALA A 167 17.39 10.77 -1.00
CA ALA A 167 17.72 11.07 -2.39
C ALA A 167 17.57 9.84 -3.28
N PHE A 168 18.07 8.69 -2.85
CA PHE A 168 17.95 7.43 -3.58
C PHE A 168 16.49 7.02 -3.80
N LEU A 169 15.61 7.19 -2.78
CA LEU A 169 14.18 6.89 -2.90
C LEU A 169 13.49 7.87 -3.84
N VAL A 170 13.77 9.16 -3.74
CA VAL A 170 13.14 10.18 -4.60
C VAL A 170 13.56 9.99 -6.06
N LEU A 171 14.87 9.90 -6.35
CA LEU A 171 15.36 9.75 -7.71
C LEU A 171 15.05 8.37 -8.30
N GLY A 172 15.18 7.31 -7.52
CA GLY A 172 14.76 5.97 -7.94
C GLY A 172 13.27 5.87 -8.22
N GLY A 173 12.45 6.58 -7.41
CA GLY A 173 11.02 6.73 -7.66
C GLY A 173 10.75 7.49 -8.96
N LEU A 174 11.36 8.66 -9.16
CA LEU A 174 11.22 9.43 -10.40
C LEU A 174 11.67 8.61 -11.62
N GLY A 175 12.79 7.88 -11.53
CA GLY A 175 13.23 6.98 -12.58
C GLY A 175 12.21 5.89 -12.91
N LYS A 176 11.61 5.22 -11.90
CA LYS A 176 10.55 4.25 -12.13
C LYS A 176 9.31 4.88 -12.78
N LYS A 177 8.91 6.08 -12.35
CA LYS A 177 7.75 6.80 -12.91
C LYS A 177 8.00 7.18 -14.35
N VAL A 178 9.03 7.99 -14.59
CA VAL A 178 9.24 8.64 -15.89
C VAL A 178 9.83 7.69 -16.93
N VAL A 179 10.88 6.91 -16.55
CA VAL A 179 11.62 6.07 -17.52
C VAL A 179 10.94 4.74 -17.78
N LEU A 180 10.21 4.18 -16.80
CA LEU A 180 9.58 2.87 -16.98
C LEU A 180 8.07 2.99 -17.15
N ALA A 181 7.35 3.58 -16.18
CA ALA A 181 5.89 3.58 -16.20
C ALA A 181 5.32 4.43 -17.34
N ASP A 182 5.81 5.67 -17.53
CA ASP A 182 5.27 6.58 -18.56
C ASP A 182 5.66 6.13 -19.97
N VAL A 183 6.87 5.59 -20.16
CA VAL A 183 7.28 5.00 -21.45
C VAL A 183 6.41 3.81 -21.83
N LEU A 184 6.11 2.91 -20.87
CA LEU A 184 5.22 1.77 -21.11
C LEU A 184 3.78 2.23 -21.38
N ALA A 185 3.30 3.25 -20.64
CA ALA A 185 2.00 3.84 -20.87
C ALA A 185 1.86 4.35 -22.31
N ALA A 186 2.72 5.28 -22.69
CA ALA A 186 2.61 5.99 -23.96
C ALA A 186 2.89 5.10 -25.20
N ARG A 187 3.86 4.17 -25.09
CA ARG A 187 4.32 3.39 -26.27
C ARG A 187 3.61 2.05 -26.45
N LEU A 188 2.91 1.56 -25.45
CA LEU A 188 2.30 0.23 -25.53
C LEU A 188 0.90 0.17 -24.91
N VAL A 189 0.77 0.53 -23.61
CA VAL A 189 -0.42 0.19 -22.85
C VAL A 189 -1.61 1.03 -23.26
N ASP A 190 -1.46 2.36 -23.33
CA ASP A 190 -2.55 3.27 -23.68
C ASP A 190 -3.04 3.01 -25.11
N PRO A 191 -2.19 2.93 -26.17
CA PRO A 191 -2.65 2.57 -27.52
C PRO A 191 -3.44 1.27 -27.58
N VAL A 192 -2.95 0.22 -26.90
CA VAL A 192 -3.58 -1.11 -26.96
C VAL A 192 -4.90 -1.14 -26.21
N PHE A 193 -4.99 -0.53 -25.02
CA PHE A 193 -6.22 -0.55 -24.22
C PHE A 193 -7.29 0.43 -24.71
N ASP A 194 -6.89 1.49 -25.41
CA ASP A 194 -7.83 2.46 -25.99
C ASP A 194 -8.49 1.90 -27.27
N ALA A 195 -7.77 1.08 -28.05
CA ALA A 195 -8.28 0.48 -29.29
C ALA A 195 -7.93 -1.02 -29.42
N PRO A 196 -8.36 -1.91 -28.49
CA PRO A 196 -7.92 -3.32 -28.50
C PRO A 196 -8.25 -4.06 -29.81
N GLY A 197 -9.30 -3.66 -30.50
CA GLY A 197 -9.71 -4.25 -31.79
C GLY A 197 -8.69 -4.10 -32.91
N GLN A 198 -7.77 -3.16 -32.84
CA GLN A 198 -6.76 -2.86 -33.85
C GLN A 198 -5.44 -3.61 -33.67
N HIS A 199 -5.26 -4.29 -32.51
CA HIS A 199 -3.99 -4.87 -32.12
C HIS A 199 -3.95 -6.39 -32.22
N SER A 200 -2.77 -6.94 -32.48
CA SER A 200 -2.54 -8.38 -32.56
C SER A 200 -2.53 -9.03 -31.17
N SER A 201 -2.74 -10.37 -31.15
CA SER A 201 -2.67 -11.16 -29.91
C SER A 201 -1.35 -10.97 -29.16
N LEU A 202 -0.23 -10.84 -29.88
CA LEU A 202 1.09 -10.62 -29.29
C LEU A 202 1.19 -9.23 -28.65
N GLU A 203 0.69 -8.17 -29.32
CA GLU A 203 0.64 -6.83 -28.74
C GLU A 203 -0.24 -6.77 -27.49
N ILE A 204 -1.42 -7.40 -27.54
CA ILE A 204 -2.31 -7.53 -26.38
C ILE A 204 -1.60 -8.23 -25.22
N LEU A 205 -0.95 -9.37 -25.48
CA LEU A 205 -0.22 -10.12 -24.45
C LEU A 205 0.87 -9.29 -23.80
N VAL A 206 1.70 -8.64 -24.63
CA VAL A 206 2.81 -7.80 -24.15
C VAL A 206 2.27 -6.57 -23.42
N ALA A 207 1.13 -5.99 -23.87
CA ALA A 207 0.49 -4.87 -23.19
C ALA A 207 -0.07 -5.25 -21.80
N VAL A 208 -0.62 -6.46 -21.64
CA VAL A 208 -1.07 -6.96 -20.33
C VAL A 208 0.10 -7.08 -19.36
N TYR A 209 1.25 -7.60 -19.80
CA TYR A 209 2.47 -7.63 -18.96
C TYR A 209 3.06 -6.23 -18.78
N GLY A 210 3.04 -5.41 -19.82
CA GLY A 210 3.45 -4.00 -19.77
C GLY A 210 2.67 -3.23 -18.72
N TYR A 211 1.34 -3.42 -18.67
CA TYR A 211 0.51 -2.78 -17.66
C TYR A 211 0.80 -3.27 -16.23
N ALA A 212 1.05 -4.57 -16.05
CA ALA A 212 1.46 -5.09 -14.75
C ALA A 212 2.76 -4.43 -14.24
N VAL A 213 3.71 -4.18 -15.14
CA VAL A 213 4.94 -3.45 -14.82
C VAL A 213 4.67 -1.96 -14.61
N GLN A 214 3.87 -1.35 -15.48
CA GLN A 214 3.50 0.06 -15.40
C GLN A 214 2.86 0.40 -14.06
N ILE A 215 1.80 -0.32 -13.65
CA ILE A 215 1.09 -0.05 -12.39
C ILE A 215 1.99 -0.25 -11.17
N TYR A 216 2.89 -1.25 -11.22
CA TYR A 216 3.87 -1.45 -10.15
C TYR A 216 4.89 -0.31 -10.10
N CYS A 217 5.48 0.06 -11.23
CA CYS A 217 6.48 1.12 -11.30
C CYS A 217 5.88 2.47 -10.92
N ASP A 218 4.69 2.82 -11.43
CA ASP A 218 4.02 4.07 -11.14
C ASP A 218 3.69 4.19 -9.65
N PHE A 219 3.02 3.20 -9.07
CA PHE A 219 2.57 3.28 -7.68
C PHE A 219 3.68 3.06 -6.65
N SER A 220 4.64 2.16 -6.93
CA SER A 220 5.80 2.03 -6.05
C SER A 220 6.72 3.25 -6.12
N ALA A 221 6.82 3.90 -7.29
CA ALA A 221 7.53 5.16 -7.45
C ALA A 221 6.97 6.25 -6.56
N TYR A 222 5.65 6.46 -6.62
CA TYR A 222 5.00 7.45 -5.77
C TYR A 222 5.21 7.16 -4.28
N SER A 223 5.08 5.89 -3.88
CA SER A 223 5.34 5.48 -2.48
C SER A 223 6.78 5.77 -2.06
N ASP A 224 7.76 5.48 -2.92
CA ASP A 224 9.17 5.74 -2.63
C ASP A 224 9.48 7.25 -2.54
N ILE A 225 8.90 8.06 -3.44
CA ILE A 225 9.02 9.52 -3.40
C ILE A 225 8.42 10.07 -2.10
N ALA A 226 7.21 9.61 -1.74
CA ALA A 226 6.53 10.03 -0.50
C ALA A 226 7.36 9.66 0.75
N ILE A 227 7.92 8.45 0.81
CA ILE A 227 8.80 8.00 1.90
C ILE A 227 10.08 8.84 1.91
N GLY A 228 10.68 9.09 0.74
CA GLY A 228 11.89 9.88 0.61
C GLY A 228 11.71 11.32 1.08
N ILE A 229 10.64 11.99 0.65
CA ILE A 229 10.30 13.36 1.10
C ILE A 229 9.99 13.39 2.60
N ALA A 230 9.23 12.41 3.11
CA ALA A 230 8.97 12.30 4.54
C ALA A 230 10.28 12.15 5.35
N LEU A 231 11.25 11.35 4.87
CA LEU A 231 12.57 11.23 5.48
C LEU A 231 13.35 12.55 5.48
N LEU A 232 13.30 13.34 4.40
CA LEU A 232 13.91 14.68 4.35
C LEU A 232 13.33 15.61 5.40
N LEU A 233 12.03 15.49 5.69
CA LEU A 233 11.33 16.23 6.73
C LEU A 233 11.52 15.63 8.14
N GLY A 234 12.29 14.55 8.27
CA GLY A 234 12.56 13.86 9.53
C GLY A 234 11.45 12.90 9.98
N PHE A 235 10.55 12.49 9.08
CA PHE A 235 9.50 11.50 9.36
C PHE A 235 9.82 10.16 8.74
N ARG A 236 9.35 9.10 9.38
CA ARG A 236 9.48 7.72 8.88
C ARG A 236 8.12 7.18 8.50
N PHE A 237 7.98 6.75 7.26
CA PHE A 237 6.79 6.08 6.74
C PHE A 237 7.04 4.58 6.59
N PRO A 238 5.98 3.75 6.69
CA PRO A 238 6.07 2.34 6.41
C PRO A 238 6.28 2.10 4.91
N ASP A 239 6.96 1.01 4.58
CA ASP A 239 7.06 0.54 3.20
C ASP A 239 5.70 0.07 2.67
N ASN A 240 5.48 0.25 1.36
CA ASN A 240 4.21 -0.08 0.72
C ASN A 240 4.29 -1.27 -0.24
N PHE A 241 5.50 -1.62 -0.70
CA PHE A 241 5.76 -2.72 -1.63
C PHE A 241 6.96 -3.57 -1.21
N ASP A 242 6.90 -4.89 -1.41
CA ASP A 242 8.02 -5.82 -1.18
C ASP A 242 8.01 -6.98 -2.17
N ARG A 243 8.53 -6.76 -3.39
CA ARG A 243 8.64 -7.80 -4.44
C ARG A 243 7.32 -8.57 -4.65
N PRO A 244 6.24 -7.89 -4.99
CA PRO A 244 4.91 -8.52 -5.05
C PRO A 244 4.83 -9.61 -6.12
N TYR A 245 5.49 -9.44 -7.26
CA TYR A 245 5.46 -10.41 -8.37
C TYR A 245 6.34 -11.67 -8.13
N ALA A 246 7.13 -11.69 -7.06
CA ALA A 246 7.85 -12.90 -6.63
C ALA A 246 7.01 -13.82 -5.72
N SER A 247 5.73 -13.51 -5.50
CA SER A 247 4.85 -14.23 -4.58
C SER A 247 4.45 -15.59 -5.11
N GLY A 248 4.50 -16.61 -4.26
CA GLY A 248 4.06 -17.98 -4.55
C GLY A 248 2.60 -18.25 -4.17
N SER A 249 1.86 -17.22 -3.72
CA SER A 249 0.44 -17.33 -3.37
C SER A 249 -0.22 -15.95 -3.38
N LEU A 250 -1.55 -15.90 -3.54
CA LEU A 250 -2.29 -14.64 -3.50
C LEU A 250 -2.26 -13.99 -2.11
N GLN A 251 -2.27 -14.80 -1.06
CA GLN A 251 -2.09 -14.28 0.30
C GLN A 251 -0.73 -13.60 0.48
N GLU A 252 0.34 -14.18 -0.08
CA GLU A 252 1.67 -13.58 -0.08
C GLU A 252 1.72 -12.32 -0.93
N PHE A 253 1.07 -12.31 -2.11
CA PHE A 253 0.95 -11.14 -2.97
C PHE A 253 0.36 -9.96 -2.20
N TRP A 254 -0.77 -10.10 -1.53
CA TRP A 254 -1.41 -9.04 -0.75
C TRP A 254 -0.64 -8.62 0.52
N ARG A 255 0.28 -9.44 0.99
CA ARG A 255 1.24 -9.05 2.04
C ARG A 255 2.39 -8.18 1.52
N ARG A 256 2.58 -8.14 0.20
CA ARG A 256 3.71 -7.48 -0.49
C ARG A 256 3.28 -6.35 -1.42
N TRP A 257 2.03 -6.33 -1.84
CA TRP A 257 1.41 -5.31 -2.66
C TRP A 257 0.57 -4.37 -1.80
N HIS A 258 0.78 -3.05 -1.95
CA HIS A 258 0.02 -2.00 -1.22
C HIS A 258 -0.21 -2.38 0.25
N MET A 259 0.89 -2.64 0.95
CA MET A 259 0.93 -3.25 2.29
C MET A 259 0.12 -2.45 3.31
N THR A 260 0.12 -1.12 3.17
CA THR A 260 -0.59 -0.21 4.09
C THR A 260 -2.09 -0.31 3.91
N LEU A 261 -2.62 -0.35 2.67
CA LEU A 261 -4.04 -0.61 2.39
C LEU A 261 -4.45 -2.01 2.85
N SER A 262 -3.64 -3.03 2.55
CA SER A 262 -3.91 -4.41 2.96
C SER A 262 -4.03 -4.54 4.49
N ARG A 263 -3.18 -3.84 5.25
CA ARG A 263 -3.28 -3.74 6.72
C ARG A 263 -4.55 -3.01 7.14
N TRP A 264 -4.88 -1.89 6.47
CA TRP A 264 -6.07 -1.11 6.78
C TRP A 264 -7.35 -1.93 6.59
N LEU A 265 -7.51 -2.58 5.41
CA LEU A 265 -8.67 -3.43 5.10
C LEU A 265 -8.78 -4.61 6.08
N ARG A 266 -7.67 -5.21 6.46
CA ARG A 266 -7.66 -6.28 7.48
C ARG A 266 -8.23 -5.79 8.80
N ASP A 267 -7.76 -4.64 9.30
CA ASP A 267 -8.02 -4.20 10.68
C ASP A 267 -9.37 -3.48 10.82
N HIS A 268 -9.85 -2.85 9.73
CA HIS A 268 -11.08 -2.05 9.75
C HIS A 268 -12.26 -2.71 9.02
N VAL A 269 -12.02 -3.74 8.19
CA VAL A 269 -13.09 -4.47 7.49
C VAL A 269 -13.09 -5.95 7.87
N TYR A 270 -12.00 -6.67 7.58
CA TYR A 270 -11.95 -8.13 7.73
C TYR A 270 -12.11 -8.59 9.19
N LEU A 271 -11.35 -8.01 10.12
CA LEU A 271 -11.42 -8.38 11.54
C LEU A 271 -12.76 -8.00 12.20
N PRO A 272 -13.35 -6.81 11.98
CA PRO A 272 -14.69 -6.49 12.48
C PRO A 272 -15.79 -7.42 11.96
N LEU A 273 -15.71 -7.91 10.72
CA LEU A 273 -16.63 -8.92 10.18
C LEU A 273 -16.48 -10.31 10.84
N GLY A 274 -15.51 -10.48 11.73
CA GLY A 274 -15.20 -11.72 12.45
C GLY A 274 -13.93 -12.43 11.98
N GLY A 275 -13.27 -11.94 10.94
CA GLY A 275 -12.01 -12.51 10.44
C GLY A 275 -12.14 -14.01 10.10
N SER A 276 -11.22 -14.81 10.63
CA SER A 276 -11.22 -16.27 10.43
C SER A 276 -11.80 -17.07 11.61
N ARG A 277 -12.39 -16.41 12.61
CA ARG A 277 -12.82 -17.05 13.87
C ARG A 277 -14.16 -17.76 13.80
N ARG A 278 -15.02 -17.44 12.80
CA ARG A 278 -16.40 -17.93 12.70
C ARG A 278 -16.59 -19.03 11.63
N GLY A 279 -15.60 -19.92 11.47
CA GLY A 279 -15.66 -21.05 10.55
C GLY A 279 -15.35 -20.71 9.08
N ARG A 280 -15.23 -21.74 8.24
CA ARG A 280 -14.74 -21.64 6.86
C ARG A 280 -15.63 -20.80 5.94
N ARG A 281 -16.96 -21.04 5.97
CA ARG A 281 -17.92 -20.29 5.12
C ARG A 281 -17.90 -18.79 5.42
N ARG A 282 -17.93 -18.43 6.72
CA ARG A 282 -17.88 -17.03 7.13
C ARG A 282 -16.55 -16.37 6.78
N THR A 283 -15.43 -17.09 6.91
CA THR A 283 -14.12 -16.62 6.49
C THR A 283 -14.09 -16.31 4.98
N ALA A 284 -14.65 -17.20 4.15
CA ALA A 284 -14.73 -16.98 2.70
C ALA A 284 -15.58 -15.74 2.38
N ALA A 285 -16.75 -15.59 3.01
CA ALA A 285 -17.60 -14.42 2.84
C ALA A 285 -16.89 -13.13 3.29
N ASN A 286 -16.15 -13.15 4.40
CA ASN A 286 -15.39 -12.00 4.89
C ASN A 286 -14.25 -11.60 3.93
N LEU A 287 -13.54 -12.58 3.35
CA LEU A 287 -12.51 -12.33 2.33
C LEU A 287 -13.13 -11.73 1.07
N LEU A 288 -14.23 -12.31 0.59
CA LEU A 288 -14.95 -11.81 -0.57
C LEU A 288 -15.40 -10.36 -0.35
N ALA A 289 -16.12 -10.09 0.74
CA ALA A 289 -16.60 -8.75 1.06
C ALA A 289 -15.45 -7.74 1.19
N THR A 290 -14.36 -8.11 1.89
CA THR A 290 -13.20 -7.23 2.08
C THR A 290 -12.54 -6.87 0.76
N MET A 291 -12.36 -7.83 -0.13
CA MET A 291 -11.70 -7.58 -1.42
C MET A 291 -12.62 -6.87 -2.41
N THR A 292 -13.93 -7.16 -2.42
CA THR A 292 -14.91 -6.43 -3.24
C THR A 292 -14.99 -4.96 -2.83
N LEU A 293 -15.03 -4.67 -1.51
CA LEU A 293 -14.97 -3.29 -1.01
C LEU A 293 -13.62 -2.62 -1.32
N GLY A 294 -12.52 -3.38 -1.25
CA GLY A 294 -11.21 -2.90 -1.67
C GLY A 294 -11.15 -2.56 -3.16
N GLY A 295 -11.81 -3.35 -4.00
CA GLY A 295 -11.95 -3.05 -5.43
C GLY A 295 -12.75 -1.77 -5.65
N LEU A 296 -13.93 -1.66 -5.05
CA LEU A 296 -14.75 -0.46 -5.14
C LEU A 296 -14.02 0.80 -4.64
N TRP A 297 -13.17 0.65 -3.60
CA TRP A 297 -12.35 1.76 -3.10
C TRP A 297 -11.37 2.30 -4.17
N HIS A 298 -10.83 1.45 -5.05
CA HIS A 298 -9.95 1.89 -6.13
C HIS A 298 -10.67 2.77 -7.14
N GLY A 299 -11.88 2.39 -7.58
CA GLY A 299 -12.63 3.16 -8.56
C GLY A 299 -14.12 2.86 -8.57
N ALA A 300 -14.90 3.86 -8.95
CA ALA A 300 -16.36 3.79 -9.09
C ALA A 300 -16.72 3.17 -10.45
N SER A 301 -16.44 1.88 -10.63
CA SER A 301 -16.76 1.12 -11.84
C SER A 301 -16.98 -0.35 -11.54
N TRP A 302 -17.82 -1.00 -12.34
CA TRP A 302 -18.08 -2.45 -12.27
C TRP A 302 -16.83 -3.28 -12.54
N THR A 303 -15.86 -2.77 -13.30
CA THR A 303 -14.58 -3.45 -13.52
C THR A 303 -13.79 -3.60 -12.21
N PHE A 304 -13.79 -2.59 -11.35
CA PHE A 304 -13.14 -2.65 -10.02
C PHE A 304 -13.89 -3.55 -9.04
N VAL A 305 -15.23 -3.54 -9.08
CA VAL A 305 -16.05 -4.47 -8.28
C VAL A 305 -15.73 -5.92 -8.67
N LEU A 306 -15.69 -6.22 -9.97
CA LEU A 306 -15.36 -7.56 -10.47
C LEU A 306 -13.92 -7.94 -10.13
N TRP A 307 -12.96 -7.02 -10.30
CA TRP A 307 -11.57 -7.24 -9.92
C TRP A 307 -11.43 -7.63 -8.44
N GLY A 308 -12.04 -6.87 -7.54
CA GLY A 308 -12.03 -7.18 -6.10
C GLY A 308 -12.70 -8.51 -5.77
N THR A 309 -13.82 -8.81 -6.42
CA THR A 309 -14.57 -10.06 -6.27
C THR A 309 -13.74 -11.27 -6.71
N LEU A 310 -13.03 -11.19 -7.85
CA LEU A 310 -12.13 -12.25 -8.32
C LEU A 310 -10.99 -12.50 -7.33
N HIS A 311 -10.35 -11.45 -6.83
CA HIS A 311 -9.31 -11.59 -5.82
C HIS A 311 -9.84 -12.17 -4.50
N GLY A 312 -11.01 -11.75 -4.04
CA GLY A 312 -11.67 -12.30 -2.85
C GLY A 312 -12.01 -13.79 -2.99
N THR A 313 -12.56 -14.16 -4.13
CA THR A 313 -12.90 -15.55 -4.48
C THR A 313 -11.64 -16.42 -4.54
N ALA A 314 -10.60 -15.94 -5.23
CA ALA A 314 -9.34 -16.68 -5.37
C ALA A 314 -8.62 -16.85 -4.03
N LEU A 315 -8.64 -15.85 -3.14
CA LEU A 315 -8.11 -15.97 -1.77
C LEU A 315 -8.90 -16.98 -0.93
N ALA A 316 -10.24 -17.00 -1.04
CA ALA A 316 -11.09 -17.95 -0.35
C ALA A 316 -10.82 -19.38 -0.85
N LEU A 317 -10.67 -19.57 -2.16
CA LEU A 317 -10.33 -20.86 -2.79
C LEU A 317 -8.93 -21.33 -2.36
N GLU A 318 -7.92 -20.45 -2.45
CA GLU A 318 -6.55 -20.77 -2.02
C GLU A 318 -6.53 -21.24 -0.57
N ARG A 319 -7.24 -20.54 0.32
CA ARG A 319 -7.36 -20.92 1.73
C ARG A 319 -8.04 -22.29 1.91
N HIS A 320 -9.11 -22.55 1.16
CA HIS A 320 -9.82 -23.82 1.19
C HIS A 320 -8.92 -24.99 0.76
N LEU A 321 -8.19 -24.83 -0.35
CA LEU A 321 -7.27 -25.85 -0.86
C LEU A 321 -6.11 -26.11 0.12
N ARG A 322 -5.54 -25.07 0.73
CA ARG A 322 -4.50 -25.23 1.76
C ARG A 322 -5.01 -25.97 3.00
N SER A 323 -6.23 -25.66 3.46
CA SER A 323 -6.81 -26.34 4.61
C SER A 323 -7.07 -27.82 4.38
N ARG A 324 -7.38 -28.24 3.14
CA ARG A 324 -7.51 -29.65 2.75
C ARG A 324 -6.17 -30.40 2.72
N ARG A 325 -5.07 -29.70 2.44
CA ARG A 325 -3.72 -30.27 2.37
C ARG A 325 -3.03 -30.36 3.75
N GLY A 326 -3.72 -30.09 4.83
CA GLY A 326 -3.17 -30.13 6.19
C GLY A 326 -2.11 -29.06 6.52
N ALA A 327 -1.83 -28.14 5.59
CA ALA A 327 -0.93 -27.02 5.85
C ALA A 327 -1.60 -26.05 6.84
N ARG A 328 -1.04 -25.87 8.04
CA ARG A 328 -1.48 -24.83 8.98
C ARG A 328 -1.39 -23.47 8.27
N ALA A 329 -2.53 -22.81 8.12
CA ALA A 329 -2.54 -21.44 7.63
C ALA A 329 -1.79 -20.57 8.64
N GLU A 330 -0.66 -19.98 8.25
CA GLU A 330 -0.03 -18.93 9.05
C GLU A 330 -1.04 -17.82 9.34
N PRO A 331 -1.19 -17.41 10.61
CA PRO A 331 -2.07 -16.30 10.96
C PRO A 331 -1.64 -15.03 10.22
N LEU A 332 -2.60 -14.26 9.72
CA LEU A 332 -2.36 -12.93 9.12
C LEU A 332 -1.65 -11.96 10.08
N THR A 333 -1.57 -12.31 11.37
CA THR A 333 -1.04 -11.49 12.46
C THR A 333 0.49 -11.44 12.52
N VAL A 334 1.21 -12.53 12.22
CA VAL A 334 2.67 -12.64 12.46
C VAL A 334 3.49 -11.67 11.59
N ALA A 335 3.06 -11.38 10.36
CA ALA A 335 3.80 -10.44 9.49
C ALA A 335 3.62 -8.96 9.88
N ALA A 336 2.52 -8.62 10.57
CA ALA A 336 2.27 -7.25 11.04
C ALA A 336 3.11 -6.93 12.28
N GLU A 337 3.26 -7.90 13.19
CA GLU A 337 4.11 -7.75 14.38
C GLU A 337 5.59 -7.62 14.00
N ALA A 338 6.06 -8.39 13.02
CA ALA A 338 7.42 -8.29 12.50
C ALA A 338 7.68 -6.95 11.77
N ALA A 339 6.67 -6.38 11.10
CA ALA A 339 6.79 -5.06 10.46
C ALA A 339 6.78 -3.94 11.49
N THR A 340 5.94 -4.04 12.53
CA THR A 340 5.88 -3.06 13.63
C THR A 340 7.16 -3.10 14.47
N ALA A 341 7.68 -4.28 14.78
CA ALA A 341 8.94 -4.44 15.51
C ALA A 341 10.16 -3.86 14.75
N ARG A 342 10.13 -3.82 13.42
CA ARG A 342 11.19 -3.19 12.61
C ARG A 342 11.08 -1.66 12.56
N ILE A 343 9.89 -1.10 12.74
CA ILE A 343 9.67 0.36 12.84
C ILE A 343 10.00 0.85 14.24
N THR A 344 9.74 0.02 15.26
CA THR A 344 10.00 0.29 16.69
C THR A 344 11.29 -0.37 17.18
N GLY A 345 12.28 -0.58 16.32
CA GLY A 345 13.61 -1.06 16.77
C GLY A 345 14.02 -0.29 18.02
N PRO A 346 14.65 -0.94 19.02
CA PRO A 346 14.94 -0.31 20.30
C PRO A 346 15.67 0.99 20.05
N SER A 347 15.06 2.10 20.47
CA SER A 347 15.76 3.37 20.55
C SER A 347 17.04 3.12 21.34
N PRO A 348 18.23 3.54 20.86
CA PRO A 348 19.42 3.45 21.67
C PRO A 348 19.12 4.19 22.96
N VAL A 349 19.11 3.46 24.06
CA VAL A 349 19.03 4.02 25.41
C VAL A 349 20.25 4.92 25.56
N LEU A 350 20.04 6.22 25.45
CA LEU A 350 21.07 7.18 25.75
C LEU A 350 21.44 6.99 27.24
N PRO A 351 22.72 6.84 27.59
CA PRO A 351 23.14 6.83 28.98
C PRO A 351 22.67 8.14 29.64
N ARG A 352 21.97 8.02 30.76
CA ARG A 352 21.58 9.17 31.57
C ARG A 352 22.85 9.96 31.92
N PRO A 353 22.83 11.29 31.82
CA PRO A 353 23.95 12.08 32.33
C PRO A 353 24.13 11.78 33.83
N ARG A 354 25.34 11.43 34.21
CA ARG A 354 25.76 11.36 35.59
C ARG A 354 25.61 12.76 36.18
N VAL A 355 24.73 12.91 37.14
CA VAL A 355 24.70 14.08 37.99
C VAL A 355 25.66 13.75 39.12
N ASP A 356 26.85 14.34 39.10
CA ASP A 356 27.77 14.36 40.23
C ASP A 356 27.27 15.41 41.20
N GLY A 357 27.18 15.02 42.46
CA GLY A 357 27.22 15.96 43.58
C GLY A 357 26.02 15.96 44.52
N GLY A 358 26.25 15.59 45.76
CA GLY A 358 25.46 16.02 46.91
C GLY A 358 25.09 14.93 47.89
N ASP A 359 25.86 14.86 48.97
CA ASP A 359 25.63 14.08 50.19
C ASP A 359 24.25 14.35 50.82
N GLY A 360 23.55 13.28 51.24
CA GLY A 360 22.31 13.41 51.97
C GLY A 360 21.78 12.06 52.44
N ASP A 361 22.04 11.76 53.72
CA ASP A 361 21.56 10.60 54.47
C ASP A 361 20.04 10.46 54.45
N GLY A 362 19.52 9.28 54.06
CA GLY A 362 18.11 8.88 54.22
C GLY A 362 17.94 7.36 54.08
N PRO A 363 17.06 6.71 54.86
CA PRO A 363 17.14 5.29 55.18
C PRO A 363 16.79 4.37 54.02
N VAL A 364 17.61 3.33 53.90
CA VAL A 364 17.47 2.20 52.97
C VAL A 364 16.25 1.37 53.34
N LEU A 365 15.24 1.34 52.48
CA LEU A 365 14.18 0.33 52.48
C LEU A 365 14.62 -0.85 51.62
N THR A 366 15.00 -1.92 52.29
CA THR A 366 15.27 -3.23 51.67
C THR A 366 13.94 -3.90 51.27
N ALA A 367 13.68 -4.01 49.98
CA ALA A 367 12.63 -4.86 49.43
C ALA A 367 13.27 -6.21 49.04
N THR A 368 13.08 -7.21 49.88
CA THR A 368 13.35 -8.62 49.59
C THR A 368 12.16 -9.21 48.81
N GLY A 369 12.32 -9.43 47.52
CA GLY A 369 11.45 -10.29 46.73
C GLY A 369 12.26 -11.50 46.22
N PRO A 370 11.67 -12.71 46.12
CA PRO A 370 12.40 -13.92 45.78
C PRO A 370 12.84 -13.92 44.29
N PRO A 371 13.97 -14.62 43.98
CA PRO A 371 14.50 -14.67 42.64
C PRO A 371 13.61 -15.53 41.72
N VAL A 372 13.27 -14.98 40.56
CA VAL A 372 12.62 -15.73 39.49
C VAL A 372 13.62 -16.72 38.91
N ALA A 373 13.30 -18.00 39.01
CA ALA A 373 14.10 -19.10 38.51
C ALA A 373 14.11 -19.06 36.95
N ILE A 374 15.32 -18.94 36.40
CA ILE A 374 15.59 -19.14 34.96
C ILE A 374 15.60 -20.66 34.72
N ALA A 375 14.66 -21.15 33.91
CA ALA A 375 14.63 -22.53 33.46
C ALA A 375 15.84 -22.83 32.54
N PRO A 376 16.51 -23.98 32.69
CA PRO A 376 17.65 -24.33 31.85
C PRO A 376 17.18 -24.79 30.45
N SER A 377 17.97 -24.42 29.44
CA SER A 377 17.93 -24.88 28.05
C SER A 377 18.10 -26.40 27.98
N PRO A 378 17.31 -27.14 27.18
CA PRO A 378 17.56 -28.57 26.99
C PRO A 378 18.68 -28.77 25.96
N ALA A 379 19.84 -29.14 26.46
CA ALA A 379 20.89 -29.76 25.68
C ALA A 379 20.85 -31.28 25.88
N THR A 380 21.01 -32.00 24.76
CA THR A 380 21.50 -33.38 24.68
C THR A 380 20.51 -34.50 25.00
N VAL A 381 19.84 -35.02 23.97
CA VAL A 381 19.36 -36.38 23.93
C VAL A 381 20.19 -37.17 22.92
N LEU A 382 20.78 -38.23 23.42
CA LEU A 382 21.68 -39.14 22.76
C LEU A 382 21.00 -39.90 21.61
N ALA A 383 21.78 -40.20 20.59
CA ALA A 383 21.45 -40.97 19.42
C ALA A 383 21.05 -42.41 19.79
N GLU A 384 19.84 -42.81 19.50
CA GLU A 384 19.46 -44.23 19.30
C GLU A 384 19.36 -44.48 17.78
N GLY A 385 20.02 -45.53 17.33
CA GLY A 385 20.13 -45.93 15.94
C GLY A 385 18.78 -46.36 15.34
N PRO A 386 18.61 -46.35 14.02
CA PRO A 386 17.37 -46.64 13.34
C PRO A 386 17.02 -48.11 13.38
N PRO A 387 15.75 -48.53 13.57
CA PRO A 387 15.30 -49.86 13.34
C PRO A 387 15.31 -50.16 11.83
N SER A 388 16.02 -51.22 11.47
CA SER A 388 16.05 -51.81 10.15
C SER A 388 14.70 -52.49 9.83
N GLY A 389 14.11 -52.08 8.70
CA GLY A 389 13.09 -52.87 8.01
C GLY A 389 11.69 -52.27 7.96
N VAL A 390 11.44 -51.34 7.05
CA VAL A 390 10.13 -51.14 6.43
C VAL A 390 10.33 -50.75 4.96
N GLY A 391 9.59 -51.47 4.09
CA GLY A 391 9.68 -51.39 2.65
C GLY A 391 9.58 -49.98 2.07
N SER A 392 10.38 -49.71 1.05
CA SER A 392 10.43 -48.48 0.30
C SER A 392 9.05 -48.09 -0.24
N PRO A 393 8.45 -46.95 0.18
CA PRO A 393 7.29 -46.46 -0.53
C PRO A 393 7.74 -46.02 -1.91
N SER A 394 7.09 -46.52 -2.96
CA SER A 394 7.26 -46.09 -4.34
C SER A 394 7.19 -44.58 -4.41
N VAL A 395 8.33 -43.92 -4.63
CA VAL A 395 8.43 -42.46 -4.87
C VAL A 395 7.72 -42.19 -6.20
N ARG A 396 6.44 -41.82 -6.13
CA ARG A 396 5.80 -41.14 -7.26
C ARG A 396 6.65 -39.93 -7.59
N ALA A 397 7.17 -39.87 -8.82
CA ALA A 397 7.97 -38.77 -9.36
C ALA A 397 7.15 -37.47 -9.34
N GLY A 398 7.09 -36.83 -8.19
CA GLY A 398 6.50 -35.51 -8.01
C GLY A 398 7.53 -34.47 -8.41
N ALA A 399 7.10 -33.42 -9.09
CA ALA A 399 7.94 -32.28 -9.44
C ALA A 399 8.78 -31.82 -8.25
N SER A 400 10.05 -31.44 -8.51
CA SER A 400 10.97 -30.98 -7.46
C SER A 400 10.37 -29.83 -6.65
N PRO A 401 10.71 -29.67 -5.38
CA PRO A 401 10.20 -28.55 -4.55
C PRO A 401 10.45 -27.19 -5.19
N MET A 402 11.56 -27.05 -5.93
CA MET A 402 11.90 -25.83 -6.68
C MET A 402 10.92 -25.61 -7.85
N ALA A 403 10.66 -26.64 -8.66
CA ALA A 403 9.73 -26.57 -9.78
C ALA A 403 8.31 -26.17 -9.30
N ARG A 404 7.83 -26.78 -8.21
CA ARG A 404 6.52 -26.41 -7.62
C ARG A 404 6.46 -24.95 -7.17
N ARG A 405 7.55 -24.41 -6.62
CA ARG A 405 7.63 -22.99 -6.23
C ARG A 405 7.56 -22.06 -7.46
N TRP A 406 8.24 -22.41 -8.54
CA TRP A 406 8.20 -21.61 -9.77
C TRP A 406 6.81 -21.67 -10.43
N VAL A 407 6.19 -22.85 -10.52
CA VAL A 407 4.82 -23.00 -11.04
C VAL A 407 3.85 -22.15 -10.22
N ALA A 408 3.95 -22.19 -8.89
CA ALA A 408 3.10 -21.37 -8.03
C ALA A 408 3.28 -19.86 -8.25
N ARG A 409 4.54 -19.39 -8.39
CA ARG A 409 4.84 -17.98 -8.70
C ARG A 409 4.28 -17.56 -10.05
N LEU A 410 4.49 -18.36 -11.08
CA LEU A 410 3.96 -18.11 -12.42
C LEU A 410 2.43 -18.06 -12.41
N ALA A 411 1.76 -19.02 -11.75
CA ALA A 411 0.32 -19.03 -11.64
C ALA A 411 -0.25 -17.78 -10.96
N VAL A 412 0.37 -17.35 -9.85
CA VAL A 412 -0.03 -16.11 -9.15
C VAL A 412 0.23 -14.89 -10.03
N PHE A 413 1.37 -14.79 -10.67
CA PHE A 413 1.73 -13.68 -11.56
C PHE A 413 0.74 -13.54 -12.72
N HIS A 414 0.43 -14.64 -13.43
CA HIS A 414 -0.51 -14.63 -14.55
C HIS A 414 -1.94 -14.32 -14.10
N PHE A 415 -2.38 -14.86 -12.96
CA PHE A 415 -3.68 -14.50 -12.39
C PHE A 415 -3.76 -12.99 -12.11
N VAL A 416 -2.73 -12.42 -11.49
CA VAL A 416 -2.66 -10.99 -11.20
C VAL A 416 -2.63 -10.17 -12.51
N CYS A 417 -1.83 -10.55 -13.50
CA CYS A 417 -1.81 -9.90 -14.81
C CYS A 417 -3.18 -9.93 -15.50
N ALA A 418 -3.86 -11.08 -15.47
CA ALA A 418 -5.21 -11.20 -16.04
C ALA A 418 -6.22 -10.28 -15.32
N THR A 419 -6.15 -10.21 -14.00
CA THR A 419 -7.05 -9.32 -13.23
C THR A 419 -6.71 -7.85 -13.41
N TRP A 420 -5.44 -7.48 -13.70
CA TRP A 420 -5.05 -6.12 -14.04
C TRP A 420 -5.71 -5.61 -15.34
N VAL A 421 -6.15 -6.48 -16.24
CA VAL A 421 -6.94 -6.07 -17.41
C VAL A 421 -8.22 -5.35 -16.98
N LEU A 422 -8.93 -5.89 -15.98
CA LEU A 422 -10.12 -5.25 -15.41
C LEU A 422 -9.79 -3.91 -14.73
N PHE A 423 -8.62 -3.79 -14.16
CA PHE A 423 -8.19 -2.57 -13.48
C PHE A 423 -7.85 -1.44 -14.48
N ARG A 424 -7.34 -1.78 -15.68
CA ARG A 424 -6.98 -0.79 -16.73
C ARG A 424 -8.17 -0.45 -17.63
N ALA A 425 -9.01 -1.41 -17.93
CA ALA A 425 -10.10 -1.22 -18.88
C ALA A 425 -11.15 -0.23 -18.31
N PRO A 426 -11.62 0.73 -19.12
CA PRO A 426 -12.63 1.69 -18.69
C PRO A 426 -13.99 1.03 -18.40
N ASP A 427 -14.29 -0.07 -19.07
CA ASP A 427 -15.56 -0.80 -18.97
C ASP A 427 -15.37 -2.31 -19.19
N LEU A 428 -16.40 -3.11 -18.85
CA LEU A 428 -16.37 -4.57 -19.01
C LEU A 428 -16.31 -5.01 -20.47
N GLY A 429 -16.88 -4.23 -21.40
CA GLY A 429 -16.85 -4.51 -22.84
C GLY A 429 -15.42 -4.42 -23.37
N THR A 430 -14.69 -3.38 -22.98
CA THR A 430 -13.27 -3.22 -23.34
C THR A 430 -12.42 -4.35 -22.74
N ALA A 431 -12.64 -4.71 -21.48
CA ALA A 431 -11.96 -5.86 -20.88
C ALA A 431 -12.24 -7.15 -21.64
N GLY A 432 -13.51 -7.38 -22.02
CA GLY A 432 -13.92 -8.53 -22.85
C GLY A 432 -13.24 -8.55 -24.22
N ARG A 433 -13.13 -7.39 -24.90
CA ARG A 433 -12.39 -7.28 -26.17
C ARG A 433 -10.91 -7.60 -26.01
N VAL A 434 -10.25 -7.13 -24.96
CA VAL A 434 -8.85 -7.48 -24.68
C VAL A 434 -8.69 -8.99 -24.54
N PHE A 435 -9.53 -9.67 -23.76
CA PHE A 435 -9.46 -11.13 -23.61
C PHE A 435 -9.79 -11.88 -24.92
N ALA A 436 -10.78 -11.44 -25.69
CA ALA A 436 -11.11 -12.05 -26.98
C ALA A 436 -9.95 -11.93 -27.96
N ARG A 437 -9.39 -10.74 -28.11
CA ARG A 437 -8.27 -10.47 -29.04
C ARG A 437 -6.99 -11.21 -28.65
N LEU A 438 -6.78 -11.49 -27.38
CA LEU A 438 -5.62 -12.26 -26.90
C LEU A 438 -5.48 -13.62 -27.61
N VAL A 439 -6.59 -14.24 -28.01
CA VAL A 439 -6.60 -15.59 -28.61
C VAL A 439 -7.02 -15.61 -30.08
N SER A 440 -7.61 -14.52 -30.63
CA SER A 440 -8.26 -14.54 -31.96
C SER A 440 -7.62 -13.65 -33.01
N ALA A 441 -6.50 -12.97 -32.71
CA ALA A 441 -5.95 -11.94 -33.58
C ALA A 441 -4.46 -12.14 -33.90
N PRO A 442 -4.07 -13.19 -34.64
CA PRO A 442 -2.69 -13.32 -35.13
C PRO A 442 -2.37 -12.14 -36.07
N GLY A 443 -1.15 -11.65 -36.02
CA GLY A 443 -0.72 -10.53 -36.87
C GLY A 443 0.62 -9.93 -36.44
N PRO A 444 1.10 -8.91 -37.16
CA PRO A 444 2.32 -8.18 -36.81
C PRO A 444 2.17 -7.48 -35.48
N ALA A 445 3.29 -7.20 -34.82
CA ALA A 445 3.30 -6.59 -33.50
C ALA A 445 4.28 -5.40 -33.46
N PRO A 446 4.01 -4.31 -34.19
CA PRO A 446 4.91 -3.16 -34.32
C PRO A 446 5.17 -2.44 -33.00
N LEU A 447 4.25 -2.51 -32.02
CA LEU A 447 4.44 -1.91 -30.69
C LEU A 447 5.40 -2.71 -29.80
N VAL A 448 5.71 -3.98 -30.15
CA VAL A 448 6.65 -4.83 -29.39
C VAL A 448 8.08 -4.49 -29.81
N THR A 449 8.54 -3.31 -29.42
CA THR A 449 9.87 -2.80 -29.74
C THR A 449 10.92 -3.22 -28.70
N PRO A 450 12.22 -3.20 -29.03
CA PRO A 450 13.30 -3.46 -28.06
C PRO A 450 13.22 -2.54 -26.82
N THR A 451 12.87 -1.27 -27.01
CA THR A 451 12.71 -0.30 -25.91
C THR A 451 11.59 -0.73 -24.93
N VAL A 452 10.43 -1.15 -25.46
CA VAL A 452 9.31 -1.64 -24.67
C VAL A 452 9.72 -2.90 -23.89
N MET A 453 10.37 -3.85 -24.56
CA MET A 453 10.82 -5.08 -23.92
C MET A 453 11.87 -4.81 -22.84
N LEU A 454 12.81 -3.89 -23.08
CA LEU A 454 13.79 -3.48 -22.08
C LEU A 454 13.12 -2.82 -20.86
N ALA A 455 12.13 -1.94 -21.08
CA ALA A 455 11.39 -1.31 -20.00
C ALA A 455 10.61 -2.35 -19.17
N ILE A 456 9.98 -3.34 -19.79
CA ILE A 456 9.29 -4.44 -19.09
C ILE A 456 10.30 -5.24 -18.25
N LEU A 457 11.42 -5.66 -18.83
CA LEU A 457 12.44 -6.43 -18.13
C LEU A 457 13.06 -5.65 -16.98
N ALA A 458 13.39 -4.37 -17.18
CA ALA A 458 13.91 -3.49 -16.13
C ALA A 458 12.89 -3.31 -14.99
N GLY A 459 11.61 -3.09 -15.32
CA GLY A 459 10.57 -2.95 -14.32
C GLY A 459 10.33 -4.25 -13.53
N LEU A 460 10.30 -5.41 -14.19
CA LEU A 460 10.26 -6.72 -13.50
C LEU A 460 11.48 -6.94 -12.61
N ALA A 461 12.67 -6.53 -13.05
CA ALA A 461 13.87 -6.60 -12.23
C ALA A 461 13.72 -5.75 -10.96
N THR A 462 13.21 -4.51 -11.05
CA THR A 462 12.96 -3.69 -9.85
C THR A 462 11.95 -4.35 -8.90
N ALA A 463 10.96 -5.07 -9.44
CA ALA A 463 9.95 -5.79 -8.67
C ALA A 463 10.45 -7.12 -8.06
N ALA A 464 11.58 -7.66 -8.52
CA ALA A 464 12.12 -8.94 -8.08
C ALA A 464 13.31 -8.81 -7.11
N VAL A 465 14.08 -7.72 -7.19
CA VAL A 465 15.32 -7.52 -6.44
C VAL A 465 15.09 -7.49 -4.92
N PRO A 466 15.84 -8.26 -4.11
CA PRO A 466 15.75 -8.25 -2.66
C PRO A 466 16.07 -6.88 -2.04
N ARG A 467 15.35 -6.52 -0.98
CA ARG A 467 15.62 -5.27 -0.23
C ARG A 467 17.04 -5.19 0.31
N SER A 468 17.63 -6.32 0.68
CA SER A 468 19.03 -6.37 1.14
C SER A 468 19.99 -5.86 0.07
N TRP A 469 19.73 -6.16 -1.20
CA TRP A 469 20.55 -5.67 -2.31
C TRP A 469 20.42 -4.15 -2.45
N TRP A 470 19.19 -3.62 -2.41
CA TRP A 470 18.95 -2.17 -2.41
C TRP A 470 19.60 -1.48 -1.22
N ALA A 471 19.54 -2.09 -0.02
CA ALA A 471 20.23 -1.58 1.16
C ALA A 471 21.76 -1.54 0.97
N THR A 472 22.33 -2.55 0.31
CA THR A 472 23.77 -2.59 -0.02
C THR A 472 24.14 -1.48 -1.02
N VAL A 473 23.34 -1.28 -2.07
CA VAL A 473 23.55 -0.19 -3.05
C VAL A 473 23.44 1.18 -2.38
N GLN A 474 22.43 1.39 -1.53
CA GLN A 474 22.28 2.63 -0.75
C GLN A 474 23.46 2.86 0.20
N ALA A 475 23.93 1.82 0.88
CA ALA A 475 25.11 1.92 1.76
C ALA A 475 26.38 2.21 0.97
N GLY A 476 26.54 1.61 -0.22
CA GLY A 476 27.64 1.91 -1.14
C GLY A 476 27.61 3.38 -1.57
N PHE A 477 26.46 3.86 -2.03
CA PHE A 477 26.28 5.27 -2.41
C PHE A 477 26.59 6.22 -1.24
N ALA A 478 26.11 5.91 -0.03
CA ALA A 478 26.36 6.75 1.15
C ALA A 478 27.84 6.83 1.56
N ARG A 479 28.69 5.87 1.13
CA ARG A 479 30.14 5.86 1.38
C ARG A 479 30.94 6.64 0.34
N LEU A 480 30.34 7.01 -0.78
CA LEU A 480 31.03 7.80 -1.81
C LEU A 480 31.36 9.20 -1.29
N HIS A 481 32.40 9.79 -1.83
CA HIS A 481 32.74 11.20 -1.58
C HIS A 481 31.54 12.10 -1.98
N PRO A 482 31.21 13.16 -1.24
CA PRO A 482 30.06 14.03 -1.53
C PRO A 482 30.00 14.54 -2.98
N ALA A 483 31.15 14.86 -3.58
CA ALA A 483 31.20 15.28 -4.99
C ALA A 483 30.74 14.17 -5.95
N ALA A 484 31.10 12.91 -5.68
CA ALA A 484 30.65 11.77 -6.48
C ALA A 484 29.15 11.49 -6.30
N GLN A 485 28.63 11.65 -5.07
CA GLN A 485 27.18 11.56 -4.81
C GLN A 485 26.42 12.64 -5.61
N ILE A 486 26.88 13.90 -5.55
CA ILE A 486 26.27 15.00 -6.30
C ILE A 486 26.34 14.72 -7.81
N ALA A 487 27.49 14.30 -8.34
CA ALA A 487 27.63 13.99 -9.76
C ALA A 487 26.67 12.89 -10.21
N LEU A 488 26.54 11.78 -9.45
CA LEU A 488 25.60 10.70 -9.75
C LEU A 488 24.13 11.16 -9.67
N LEU A 489 23.78 11.98 -8.68
CA LEU A 489 22.44 12.53 -8.56
C LEU A 489 22.14 13.48 -9.74
N THR A 490 23.09 14.32 -10.13
CA THR A 490 22.96 15.23 -11.27
C THR A 490 22.78 14.44 -12.58
N VAL A 491 23.56 13.40 -12.81
CA VAL A 491 23.39 12.53 -13.99
C VAL A 491 22.01 11.87 -13.97
N GLY A 492 21.54 11.39 -12.81
CA GLY A 492 20.19 10.83 -12.66
C GLY A 492 19.09 11.84 -13.02
N VAL A 493 19.21 13.08 -12.53
CA VAL A 493 18.28 14.17 -12.86
C VAL A 493 18.33 14.50 -14.35
N MET A 494 19.52 14.57 -14.95
CA MET A 494 19.69 14.85 -16.38
C MET A 494 19.04 13.76 -17.26
N VAL A 495 19.21 12.49 -16.91
CA VAL A 495 18.54 11.38 -17.61
C VAL A 495 17.03 11.50 -17.52
N ILE A 496 16.48 11.76 -16.31
CA ILE A 496 15.05 11.97 -16.12
C ILE A 496 14.57 13.14 -16.97
N TYR A 497 15.27 14.28 -16.94
CA TYR A 497 14.92 15.46 -17.71
C TYR A 497 14.93 15.21 -19.22
N ALA A 498 15.95 14.49 -19.72
CA ALA A 498 16.03 14.12 -21.13
C ALA A 498 14.85 13.26 -21.59
N VAL A 499 14.34 12.35 -20.71
CA VAL A 499 13.17 11.52 -21.01
C VAL A 499 11.87 12.34 -20.93
N VAL A 500 11.73 13.20 -19.91
CA VAL A 500 10.57 14.12 -19.77
C VAL A 500 10.45 15.04 -20.97
N GLY A 501 11.56 15.58 -21.48
CA GLY A 501 11.56 16.46 -22.65
C GLY A 501 11.06 15.81 -23.94
N GLN A 502 10.95 14.47 -23.98
CA GLN A 502 10.45 13.73 -25.13
C GLN A 502 8.97 13.30 -25.00
N HIS A 503 8.42 13.30 -23.79
CA HIS A 503 7.05 12.86 -23.51
C HIS A 503 6.45 13.68 -22.40
N GLU A 504 5.14 13.99 -22.48
CA GLU A 504 4.41 14.55 -21.36
C GLU A 504 4.40 13.55 -20.18
N VAL A 505 4.58 14.04 -18.95
CA VAL A 505 4.48 13.21 -17.76
C VAL A 505 3.02 12.80 -17.57
N ALA A 506 2.73 11.53 -17.71
CA ALA A 506 1.38 11.02 -17.51
C ALA A 506 0.92 11.26 -16.05
N PRO A 507 -0.34 11.66 -15.83
CA PRO A 507 -0.88 11.74 -14.47
C PRO A 507 -0.68 10.41 -13.74
N PHE A 508 -0.46 10.49 -12.43
CA PHE A 508 -0.36 9.31 -11.59
C PHE A 508 -1.61 8.43 -11.74
N ILE A 509 -1.44 7.12 -11.80
CA ILE A 509 -2.49 6.16 -12.15
C ILE A 509 -3.76 6.31 -11.29
N TYR A 510 -3.62 6.67 -10.00
CA TYR A 510 -4.75 6.90 -9.10
C TYR A 510 -5.54 8.19 -9.35
N PHE A 511 -5.08 9.08 -10.22
CA PHE A 511 -5.87 10.23 -10.67
C PHE A 511 -6.77 9.91 -11.86
N ARG A 512 -6.63 8.73 -12.43
CA ARG A 512 -7.47 8.27 -13.55
C ARG A 512 -8.72 7.49 -13.11
N PHE A 513 -8.89 7.26 -11.78
CA PHE A 513 -9.96 6.43 -11.21
C PHE A 513 -10.88 7.17 -10.25
#